data_0549b16c0a84d70c4ff8154a61c76d88
#
_entry.id   0549b16c0a84d70c4ff8154a61c76d88
#
_cell.length_a   1.000
_cell.length_b   1.000
_cell.length_c   1.000
_cell.angle_alpha   90.00
_cell.angle_beta   90.00
_cell.angle_gamma   90.00
#
_symmetry.space_group_name_H-M   'P 1'
#
loop_
_entity.id
_entity.type
_entity.pdbx_description
1 polymer ?
#
loop_
_entity_poly.entity_id
_entity_poly.type
_entity_poly.pdbx_seq_one_letter_code
_entity_poly.pdbx_strand_id
1 'polypeptide(L)'
;MKETILSIPSPLGPPTDLLKFSWEGTPVKETVSIVGGIQGNHLNGIYLCSRLIRFLDAVEAEIEPDYILKGRIQVIPAVNLPAFQEGNRLWSFDDLDMDLAFPGNDQGEVAEQIAAAVYQHTKDSQFGIILNNADNHYEDAPHLVCMNPDSLTKDFARSLGPPNAREPENSPALRLCLYNQWTENRLPSVILSAGKPNHLDRALCETLFAGLVNSLLWTGVLVNKRKKAKKYPVRFNNRNNEKFVFAGAGGFFLLLVQPGSEIKKGQKIGEIVDMYSGTVIDSPLAQSDGYLVTLRDYPVVYQKEVLAVLLKKQKFSFWPF
;
A
#
# COMPACT_ATOMS: atom_id res chain seq x y z
N MET A 1 11.96 -5.39 -20.09
CA MET A 1 12.24 -4.16 -20.92
C MET A 1 12.02 -2.90 -20.07
N LYS A 2 12.94 -1.93 -20.11
CA LYS A 2 12.82 -0.61 -19.46
C LYS A 2 12.32 0.42 -20.49
N GLU A 3 11.33 1.22 -20.13
CA GLU A 3 10.70 2.22 -21.01
C GLU A 3 10.50 3.53 -20.21
N THR A 4 10.82 4.67 -20.83
CA THR A 4 10.42 5.99 -20.35
C THR A 4 9.01 6.28 -20.88
N ILE A 5 8.02 6.31 -19.99
CA ILE A 5 6.60 6.52 -20.35
C ILE A 5 6.19 7.99 -20.32
N LEU A 6 6.99 8.83 -19.66
CA LEU A 6 6.89 10.29 -19.69
C LEU A 6 8.26 10.87 -19.37
N SER A 7 8.65 11.94 -20.07
CA SER A 7 9.86 12.70 -19.77
C SER A 7 9.47 14.16 -19.53
N ILE A 8 9.75 14.64 -18.32
CA ILE A 8 9.36 15.99 -17.87
C ILE A 8 10.57 16.88 -17.98
N PRO A 9 10.54 17.92 -18.85
CA PRO A 9 11.63 18.87 -18.95
C PRO A 9 11.90 19.57 -17.61
N SER A 10 13.16 19.61 -17.19
CA SER A 10 13.56 20.38 -16.02
C SER A 10 14.04 21.78 -16.45
N PRO A 11 13.72 22.85 -15.69
CA PRO A 11 14.27 24.19 -15.97
C PRO A 11 15.80 24.24 -15.82
N LEU A 12 16.35 23.38 -14.96
CA LEU A 12 17.77 23.29 -14.67
C LEU A 12 18.17 21.81 -14.55
N GLY A 13 18.99 21.32 -15.45
CA GLY A 13 19.50 19.93 -15.40
C GLY A 13 18.75 18.96 -16.36
N PRO A 14 18.97 17.64 -16.18
CA PRO A 14 18.34 16.63 -17.04
C PRO A 14 16.84 16.53 -16.75
N PRO A 15 16.05 16.03 -17.73
CA PRO A 15 14.64 15.79 -17.52
C PRO A 15 14.41 14.72 -16.43
N THR A 16 13.26 14.78 -15.79
CA THR A 16 12.77 13.74 -14.90
C THR A 16 11.98 12.71 -15.71
N ASP A 17 12.49 11.48 -15.76
CA ASP A 17 11.87 10.39 -16.51
C ASP A 17 11.00 9.53 -15.61
N LEU A 18 9.74 9.35 -15.97
CA LEU A 18 8.86 8.34 -15.40
C LEU A 18 9.12 7.01 -16.09
N LEU A 19 9.58 6.03 -15.34
CA LEU A 19 10.02 4.75 -15.86
C LEU A 19 9.00 3.65 -15.58
N LYS A 20 8.78 2.83 -16.61
CA LYS A 20 8.07 1.55 -16.53
C LYS A 20 9.01 0.40 -16.90
N PHE A 21 8.92 -0.69 -16.17
CA PHE A 21 9.61 -1.94 -16.45
C PHE A 21 8.58 -3.01 -16.80
N SER A 22 8.84 -3.82 -17.82
CA SER A 22 7.92 -4.88 -18.24
C SER A 22 8.64 -6.14 -18.69
N TRP A 23 8.02 -7.29 -18.40
CA TRP A 23 8.44 -8.63 -18.80
C TRP A 23 7.25 -9.35 -19.41
N GLU A 24 7.49 -10.10 -20.48
CA GLU A 24 6.46 -10.82 -21.22
C GLU A 24 6.83 -12.28 -21.40
N GLY A 25 5.87 -13.15 -21.08
CA GLY A 25 5.92 -14.56 -21.44
C GLY A 25 5.10 -14.86 -22.70
N THR A 26 5.23 -16.04 -23.23
CA THR A 26 4.47 -16.49 -24.40
C THR A 26 3.59 -17.70 -24.06
N PRO A 27 2.27 -17.66 -24.39
CA PRO A 27 1.48 -16.52 -24.87
C PRO A 27 1.14 -15.53 -23.75
N VAL A 28 1.00 -14.25 -24.07
CA VAL A 28 0.52 -13.23 -23.11
C VAL A 28 -1.00 -13.40 -22.95
N LYS A 29 -1.43 -13.93 -21.80
CA LYS A 29 -2.86 -14.10 -21.47
C LYS A 29 -3.37 -13.03 -20.49
N GLU A 30 -2.57 -12.67 -19.52
CA GLU A 30 -2.93 -11.77 -18.44
C GLU A 30 -1.83 -10.72 -18.23
N THR A 31 -2.20 -9.55 -17.78
CA THR A 31 -1.29 -8.46 -17.42
C THR A 31 -1.50 -8.08 -15.95
N VAL A 32 -0.43 -8.00 -15.19
CA VAL A 32 -0.42 -7.49 -13.81
C VAL A 32 0.36 -6.20 -13.75
N SER A 33 -0.28 -5.12 -13.28
CA SER A 33 0.36 -3.82 -13.01
C SER A 33 0.68 -3.65 -11.54
N ILE A 34 1.90 -3.22 -11.23
CA ILE A 34 2.37 -2.93 -9.89
C ILE A 34 2.90 -1.49 -9.87
N VAL A 35 2.34 -0.67 -9.01
CA VAL A 35 2.67 0.76 -8.92
C VAL A 35 3.12 1.09 -7.50
N GLY A 36 4.29 1.72 -7.39
CA GLY A 36 4.84 2.23 -6.14
C GLY A 36 5.16 3.72 -6.19
N GLY A 37 5.36 4.32 -5.03
CA GLY A 37 5.84 5.69 -4.93
C GLY A 37 4.92 6.76 -5.51
N ILE A 38 3.59 6.58 -5.40
CA ILE A 38 2.61 7.63 -5.69
C ILE A 38 2.84 8.79 -4.72
N GLN A 39 3.02 8.48 -3.44
CA GLN A 39 3.60 9.41 -2.48
C GLN A 39 5.11 9.16 -2.37
N GLY A 40 5.92 10.23 -2.44
CA GLY A 40 7.38 10.12 -2.50
C GLY A 40 8.02 9.50 -1.26
N ASN A 41 7.41 9.63 -0.10
CA ASN A 41 7.90 9.10 1.17
C ASN A 41 7.51 7.63 1.46
N HIS A 42 6.87 6.94 0.51
CA HIS A 42 6.49 5.53 0.62
C HIS A 42 7.65 4.60 0.23
N LEU A 43 8.74 4.63 1.00
CA LEU A 43 10.01 3.97 0.67
C LEU A 43 9.91 2.46 0.56
N ASN A 44 9.10 1.79 1.39
CA ASN A 44 8.90 0.34 1.32
C ASN A 44 8.32 -0.08 -0.03
N GLY A 45 7.33 0.67 -0.55
CA GLY A 45 6.72 0.40 -1.85
C GLY A 45 7.71 0.53 -3.00
N ILE A 46 8.52 1.59 -3.01
CA ILE A 46 9.57 1.82 -4.01
C ILE A 46 10.63 0.71 -3.96
N TYR A 47 11.07 0.34 -2.76
CA TYR A 47 12.04 -0.74 -2.57
C TYR A 47 11.50 -2.10 -3.01
N LEU A 48 10.23 -2.39 -2.70
CA LEU A 48 9.56 -3.62 -3.16
C LEU A 48 9.52 -3.70 -4.68
N CYS A 49 9.22 -2.59 -5.36
CA CYS A 49 9.30 -2.52 -6.82
C CYS A 49 10.72 -2.82 -7.32
N SER A 50 11.75 -2.17 -6.75
CA SER A 50 13.16 -2.42 -7.12
C SER A 50 13.56 -3.87 -6.90
N ARG A 51 13.13 -4.46 -5.79
CA ARG A 51 13.37 -5.86 -5.46
C ARG A 51 12.71 -6.80 -6.45
N LEU A 52 11.47 -6.46 -6.88
CA LEU A 52 10.73 -7.24 -7.86
C LEU A 52 11.34 -7.12 -9.27
N ILE A 53 11.74 -5.92 -9.68
CA ILE A 53 12.45 -5.69 -10.95
C ILE A 53 13.68 -6.60 -11.04
N ARG A 54 14.54 -6.55 -10.03
CA ARG A 54 15.74 -7.39 -9.97
C ARG A 54 15.41 -8.89 -10.05
N PHE A 55 14.36 -9.34 -9.40
CA PHE A 55 13.92 -10.73 -9.43
C PHE A 55 13.43 -11.13 -10.83
N LEU A 56 12.61 -10.29 -11.46
CA LEU A 56 12.06 -10.58 -12.79
C LEU A 56 13.13 -10.52 -13.89
N ASP A 57 14.13 -9.63 -13.76
CA ASP A 57 15.31 -9.64 -14.62
C ASP A 57 16.10 -10.95 -14.48
N ALA A 58 16.25 -11.48 -13.27
CA ALA A 58 16.90 -12.77 -13.02
C ALA A 58 16.08 -13.95 -13.58
N VAL A 59 14.75 -13.86 -13.58
CA VAL A 59 13.87 -14.84 -14.23
C VAL A 59 14.02 -14.79 -15.75
N GLU A 60 14.01 -13.58 -16.35
CA GLU A 60 14.18 -13.39 -17.79
C GLU A 60 15.56 -13.85 -18.28
N ALA A 61 16.60 -13.63 -17.47
CA ALA A 61 17.97 -14.07 -17.73
C ALA A 61 18.23 -15.57 -17.37
N GLU A 62 17.19 -16.33 -17.04
CA GLU A 62 17.26 -17.75 -16.63
C GLU A 62 18.17 -18.05 -15.41
N ILE A 63 18.52 -17.01 -14.63
CA ILE A 63 19.25 -17.17 -13.36
C ILE A 63 18.33 -17.79 -12.29
N GLU A 64 17.03 -17.57 -12.40
CA GLU A 64 15.99 -18.21 -11.58
C GLU A 64 15.24 -19.29 -12.39
N PRO A 65 15.86 -20.45 -12.68
CA PRO A 65 15.40 -21.42 -13.71
C PRO A 65 14.12 -22.17 -13.30
N ASP A 66 13.72 -22.07 -12.05
CA ASP A 66 12.46 -22.64 -11.58
C ASP A 66 11.23 -21.78 -11.96
N TYR A 67 11.44 -20.50 -12.33
CA TYR A 67 10.37 -19.59 -12.72
C TYR A 67 10.28 -19.42 -14.24
N ILE A 68 9.05 -19.26 -14.73
CA ILE A 68 8.76 -19.08 -16.17
C ILE A 68 7.71 -17.97 -16.30
N LEU A 69 7.98 -16.98 -17.12
CA LEU A 69 7.02 -15.94 -17.50
C LEU A 69 5.96 -16.52 -18.44
N LYS A 70 4.67 -16.26 -18.16
CA LYS A 70 3.51 -16.74 -18.94
C LYS A 70 2.50 -15.65 -19.27
N GLY A 71 2.65 -14.47 -18.71
CA GLY A 71 1.85 -13.29 -18.97
C GLY A 71 2.72 -12.07 -19.04
N ARG A 72 2.10 -10.90 -18.92
CA ARG A 72 2.83 -9.63 -18.83
C ARG A 72 2.84 -9.13 -17.39
N ILE A 73 4.00 -8.74 -16.90
CA ILE A 73 4.17 -8.06 -15.61
C ILE A 73 4.75 -6.68 -15.92
N GLN A 74 4.13 -5.63 -15.40
CA GLN A 74 4.65 -4.28 -15.53
C GLN A 74 4.73 -3.59 -14.17
N VAL A 75 5.82 -2.87 -13.95
CA VAL A 75 6.15 -2.22 -12.68
C VAL A 75 6.49 -0.75 -12.95
N ILE A 76 5.79 0.16 -12.27
CA ILE A 76 6.14 1.58 -12.20
C ILE A 76 6.62 1.85 -10.78
N PRO A 77 7.96 1.93 -10.56
CA PRO A 77 8.52 1.87 -9.21
C PRO A 77 8.37 3.14 -8.38
N ALA A 78 8.35 4.30 -9.04
CA ALA A 78 8.30 5.61 -8.38
C ALA A 78 7.55 6.60 -9.29
N VAL A 79 6.31 6.89 -8.93
CA VAL A 79 5.45 7.84 -9.66
C VAL A 79 5.87 9.27 -9.35
N ASN A 80 6.06 9.60 -8.08
CA ASN A 80 6.43 10.92 -7.59
C ASN A 80 7.93 10.99 -7.26
N LEU A 81 8.77 10.97 -8.30
CA LEU A 81 10.21 10.94 -8.15
C LEU A 81 10.80 12.20 -7.47
N PRO A 82 10.34 13.44 -7.78
CA PRO A 82 10.81 14.64 -7.07
C PRO A 82 10.53 14.57 -5.57
N ALA A 83 9.33 14.23 -5.16
CA ALA A 83 8.99 14.09 -3.75
C ALA A 83 9.80 12.98 -3.06
N PHE A 84 10.10 11.88 -3.77
CA PHE A 84 11.00 10.84 -3.25
C PHE A 84 12.40 11.38 -2.98
N GLN A 85 12.95 12.18 -3.89
CA GLN A 85 14.30 12.76 -3.73
C GLN A 85 14.40 13.71 -2.53
N GLU A 86 13.30 14.41 -2.22
CA GLU A 86 13.20 15.35 -1.10
C GLU A 86 12.75 14.70 0.21
N GLY A 87 12.33 13.44 0.18
CA GLY A 87 11.75 12.74 1.32
C GLY A 87 10.35 13.26 1.69
N ASN A 88 9.64 13.87 0.74
CA ASN A 88 8.31 14.43 0.92
C ASN A 88 7.22 13.46 0.48
N ARG A 89 6.01 13.65 1.02
CA ARG A 89 4.81 12.93 0.59
C ARG A 89 4.24 13.51 -0.70
N LEU A 90 4.10 14.82 -0.72
CA LEU A 90 3.35 15.60 -1.69
C LEU A 90 4.22 15.98 -2.89
N TRP A 91 3.62 16.37 -3.98
CA TRP A 91 4.30 16.91 -5.15
C TRP A 91 5.07 18.18 -4.76
N SER A 92 6.36 18.24 -5.11
CA SER A 92 7.31 19.22 -4.58
C SER A 92 7.07 20.67 -4.99
N PHE A 93 6.23 20.94 -6.00
CA PHE A 93 6.05 22.29 -6.53
C PHE A 93 4.86 23.04 -5.91
N ASP A 94 3.77 22.33 -5.58
CA ASP A 94 2.52 22.97 -5.14
C ASP A 94 1.84 22.21 -3.99
N ASP A 95 2.54 21.25 -3.37
CA ASP A 95 2.03 20.40 -2.31
C ASP A 95 0.79 19.56 -2.70
N LEU A 96 0.59 19.29 -4.01
CA LEU A 96 -0.48 18.41 -4.46
C LEU A 96 -0.24 16.97 -3.98
N ASP A 97 -1.27 16.34 -3.41
CA ASP A 97 -1.24 14.89 -3.22
C ASP A 97 -1.41 14.21 -4.59
N MET A 98 -0.35 13.59 -5.09
CA MET A 98 -0.31 12.93 -6.39
C MET A 98 -1.41 11.88 -6.55
N ASP A 99 -1.86 11.25 -5.45
CA ASP A 99 -2.97 10.28 -5.50
C ASP A 99 -4.31 10.95 -5.86
N LEU A 100 -4.43 12.27 -5.76
CA LEU A 100 -5.63 13.04 -6.13
C LEU A 100 -5.59 13.57 -7.58
N ALA A 101 -4.60 13.22 -8.36
CA ALA A 101 -4.45 13.69 -9.73
C ALA A 101 -5.05 12.75 -10.79
N PHE A 102 -5.48 11.53 -10.41
CA PHE A 102 -5.98 10.54 -11.37
C PHE A 102 -7.43 10.78 -11.81
N PRO A 103 -7.78 10.45 -13.09
CA PRO A 103 -6.98 9.73 -14.08
C PRO A 103 -5.92 10.58 -14.78
N GLY A 104 -5.81 11.86 -14.46
CA GLY A 104 -4.88 12.80 -15.07
C GLY A 104 -5.38 13.43 -16.37
N ASN A 105 -4.54 14.30 -16.92
CA ASN A 105 -4.75 15.00 -18.19
C ASN A 105 -3.38 15.17 -18.87
N ASP A 106 -3.19 14.65 -20.06
CA ASP A 106 -1.93 14.70 -20.81
C ASP A 106 -1.57 16.11 -21.32
N GLN A 107 -2.54 17.04 -21.32
CA GLN A 107 -2.37 18.44 -21.64
C GLN A 107 -2.43 19.35 -20.41
N GLY A 108 -2.51 18.76 -19.22
CA GLY A 108 -2.62 19.47 -17.96
C GLY A 108 -1.28 19.85 -17.34
N GLU A 109 -1.29 20.15 -16.06
CA GLU A 109 -0.08 20.40 -15.29
C GLU A 109 0.76 19.11 -15.12
N VAL A 110 2.02 19.26 -14.72
CA VAL A 110 2.97 18.13 -14.65
C VAL A 110 2.45 16.95 -13.84
N ALA A 111 1.82 17.22 -12.68
CA ALA A 111 1.24 16.16 -11.84
C ALA A 111 0.11 15.41 -12.57
N GLU A 112 -0.74 16.13 -13.32
CA GLU A 112 -1.80 15.54 -14.13
C GLU A 112 -1.25 14.74 -15.31
N GLN A 113 -0.17 15.21 -15.96
CA GLN A 113 0.50 14.46 -17.02
C GLN A 113 1.12 13.15 -16.51
N ILE A 114 1.74 13.16 -15.32
CA ILE A 114 2.26 11.97 -14.67
C ILE A 114 1.12 10.97 -14.37
N ALA A 115 0.03 11.46 -13.78
CA ALA A 115 -1.12 10.62 -13.46
C ALA A 115 -1.74 10.01 -14.74
N ALA A 116 -1.87 10.80 -15.80
CA ALA A 116 -2.37 10.34 -17.10
C ALA A 116 -1.46 9.25 -17.69
N ALA A 117 -0.14 9.44 -17.68
CA ALA A 117 0.81 8.45 -18.17
C ALA A 117 0.71 7.13 -17.39
N VAL A 118 0.68 7.17 -16.04
CA VAL A 118 0.51 5.98 -15.20
C VAL A 118 -0.81 5.28 -15.52
N TYR A 119 -1.91 6.01 -15.56
CA TYR A 119 -3.23 5.45 -15.82
C TYR A 119 -3.32 4.81 -17.21
N GLN A 120 -2.88 5.50 -18.27
CA GLN A 120 -2.90 4.99 -19.64
C GLN A 120 -2.10 3.69 -19.79
N HIS A 121 -0.99 3.54 -19.09
CA HIS A 121 -0.16 2.35 -19.14
C HIS A 121 -0.65 1.19 -18.26
N THR A 122 -1.63 1.43 -17.37
CA THR A 122 -2.09 0.41 -16.41
C THR A 122 -3.57 0.05 -16.53
N LYS A 123 -4.41 0.87 -17.16
CA LYS A 123 -5.87 0.73 -17.21
C LYS A 123 -6.36 -0.58 -17.87
N ASP A 124 -5.59 -1.14 -18.80
CA ASP A 124 -5.96 -2.34 -19.55
C ASP A 124 -5.40 -3.63 -18.92
N SER A 125 -4.87 -3.55 -17.71
CA SER A 125 -4.41 -4.71 -16.95
C SER A 125 -5.57 -5.57 -16.46
N GLN A 126 -5.30 -6.84 -16.18
CA GLN A 126 -6.27 -7.74 -15.57
C GLN A 126 -6.19 -7.74 -14.04
N PHE A 127 -5.05 -7.32 -13.48
CA PHE A 127 -4.86 -7.18 -12.03
C PHE A 127 -3.99 -5.97 -11.71
N GLY A 128 -4.28 -5.28 -10.61
CA GLY A 128 -3.56 -4.11 -10.15
C GLY A 128 -3.13 -4.19 -8.68
N ILE A 129 -1.89 -3.81 -8.40
CA ILE A 129 -1.37 -3.68 -7.03
C ILE A 129 -0.76 -2.29 -6.86
N ILE A 130 -1.23 -1.55 -5.87
CA ILE A 130 -0.58 -0.31 -5.42
C ILE A 130 0.16 -0.61 -4.12
N LEU A 131 1.40 -0.17 -4.02
CA LEU A 131 2.25 -0.37 -2.84
C LEU A 131 2.35 0.93 -2.05
N ASN A 132 1.78 0.92 -0.85
CA ASN A 132 1.72 2.08 0.04
C ASN A 132 2.37 1.80 1.40
N ASN A 133 2.67 2.88 2.12
CA ASN A 133 2.92 2.88 3.56
C ASN A 133 1.72 3.52 4.29
N ALA A 134 1.78 3.62 5.61
CA ALA A 134 0.85 4.44 6.38
C ALA A 134 0.94 5.92 6.00
N ASP A 135 -0.11 6.67 6.34
CA ASP A 135 -0.09 8.13 6.28
C ASP A 135 0.96 8.73 7.21
N ASN A 136 1.30 10.01 6.98
CA ASN A 136 2.22 10.74 7.86
C ASN A 136 1.80 10.60 9.34
N HIS A 137 2.80 10.42 10.20
CA HIS A 137 2.65 10.25 11.65
C HIS A 137 2.15 8.88 12.11
N TYR A 138 1.91 7.93 11.19
CA TYR A 138 1.42 6.60 11.53
C TYR A 138 2.33 5.49 11.02
N GLU A 139 2.16 4.32 11.62
CA GLU A 139 2.73 3.06 11.16
C GLU A 139 1.62 2.03 10.97
N ASP A 140 1.62 1.36 9.82
CA ASP A 140 0.67 0.30 9.49
C ASP A 140 1.28 -1.09 9.68
N ALA A 141 0.54 -1.97 10.35
CA ALA A 141 0.74 -3.40 10.15
C ALA A 141 0.38 -3.78 8.71
N PRO A 142 1.03 -4.81 8.11
CA PRO A 142 0.66 -5.27 6.78
C PRO A 142 -0.82 -5.54 6.65
N HIS A 143 -1.48 -4.83 5.74
CA HIS A 143 -2.88 -5.04 5.43
C HIS A 143 -3.18 -4.68 3.97
N LEU A 144 -4.34 -5.10 3.50
CA LEU A 144 -4.84 -4.78 2.18
C LEU A 144 -5.97 -3.75 2.29
N VAL A 145 -6.09 -2.89 1.27
CA VAL A 145 -7.26 -2.04 1.10
C VAL A 145 -8.02 -2.51 -0.14
N CYS A 146 -9.31 -2.83 0.04
CA CYS A 146 -10.18 -3.34 -1.01
C CYS A 146 -11.58 -2.71 -0.88
N MET A 147 -12.07 -2.07 -1.94
CA MET A 147 -13.40 -1.48 -1.98
C MET A 147 -14.41 -2.49 -2.53
N ASN A 148 -15.40 -2.89 -1.72
CA ASN A 148 -16.47 -3.82 -2.12
C ASN A 148 -15.99 -4.98 -3.00
N PRO A 149 -14.95 -5.75 -2.57
CA PRO A 149 -14.30 -6.72 -3.44
C PRO A 149 -15.25 -7.87 -3.81
N ASP A 150 -15.31 -8.18 -5.11
CA ASP A 150 -15.97 -9.38 -5.63
C ASP A 150 -15.19 -10.67 -5.27
N SER A 151 -15.63 -11.82 -5.74
CA SER A 151 -14.97 -13.10 -5.45
C SER A 151 -13.56 -13.19 -6.03
N LEU A 152 -13.34 -12.64 -7.23
CA LEU A 152 -12.05 -12.65 -7.92
C LEU A 152 -11.05 -11.76 -7.19
N THR A 153 -11.45 -10.53 -6.86
CA THR A 153 -10.65 -9.58 -6.09
C THR A 153 -10.31 -10.12 -4.69
N LYS A 154 -11.27 -10.79 -4.01
CA LYS A 154 -11.01 -11.46 -2.72
C LYS A 154 -9.98 -12.57 -2.85
N ASP A 155 -10.05 -13.37 -3.90
CA ASP A 155 -9.08 -14.45 -4.12
C ASP A 155 -7.70 -13.90 -4.50
N PHE A 156 -7.65 -12.83 -5.29
CA PHE A 156 -6.42 -12.10 -5.56
C PHE A 156 -5.80 -11.53 -4.28
N ALA A 157 -6.59 -10.84 -3.45
CA ALA A 157 -6.14 -10.35 -2.14
C ALA A 157 -5.57 -11.46 -1.25
N ARG A 158 -6.22 -12.64 -1.22
CA ARG A 158 -5.73 -13.80 -0.46
C ARG A 158 -4.38 -14.33 -0.95
N SER A 159 -3.99 -14.06 -2.17
CA SER A 159 -2.68 -14.47 -2.70
C SER A 159 -1.52 -13.62 -2.19
N LEU A 160 -1.79 -12.43 -1.66
CA LEU A 160 -0.77 -11.46 -1.21
C LEU A 160 -0.26 -11.69 0.22
N GLY A 161 -1.02 -12.37 1.07
CA GLY A 161 -0.56 -12.82 2.39
C GLY A 161 -0.96 -12.01 3.61
N PRO A 162 -1.14 -10.67 3.59
CA PRO A 162 -1.58 -9.94 4.78
C PRO A 162 -2.89 -10.50 5.37
N PRO A 163 -2.99 -10.61 6.71
CA PRO A 163 -4.12 -11.33 7.33
C PRO A 163 -5.43 -10.53 7.33
N ASN A 164 -5.38 -9.26 7.05
CA ASN A 164 -6.54 -8.37 7.08
C ASN A 164 -6.63 -7.53 5.81
N ALA A 165 -7.86 -7.32 5.35
CA ALA A 165 -8.22 -6.34 4.36
C ALA A 165 -9.26 -5.38 4.97
N ARG A 166 -9.19 -4.09 4.63
CA ARG A 166 -10.13 -3.06 5.07
C ARG A 166 -10.70 -2.29 3.87
N GLU A 167 -11.87 -1.71 4.04
CA GLU A 167 -12.44 -0.82 3.04
C GLU A 167 -11.78 0.57 3.16
N PRO A 168 -11.51 1.26 2.04
CA PRO A 168 -11.00 2.62 2.06
C PRO A 168 -12.05 3.57 2.64
N GLU A 169 -11.60 4.76 3.03
CA GLU A 169 -12.51 5.83 3.43
C GLU A 169 -13.34 6.29 2.24
N ASN A 170 -14.67 6.24 2.37
CA ASN A 170 -15.56 6.75 1.33
C ASN A 170 -15.58 8.30 1.40
N SER A 171 -14.63 8.92 0.72
CA SER A 171 -14.50 10.36 0.62
C SER A 171 -14.55 10.80 -0.86
N PRO A 172 -14.89 12.07 -1.16
CA PRO A 172 -14.80 12.58 -2.54
C PRO A 172 -13.39 12.43 -3.14
N ALA A 173 -12.35 12.53 -2.32
CA ALA A 173 -10.97 12.37 -2.72
C ALA A 173 -10.68 10.96 -3.27
N LEU A 174 -11.34 9.93 -2.76
CA LEU A 174 -11.18 8.56 -3.26
C LEU A 174 -11.43 8.45 -4.77
N ARG A 175 -12.33 9.27 -5.32
CA ARG A 175 -12.66 9.26 -6.77
C ARG A 175 -11.50 9.66 -7.65
N LEU A 176 -10.54 10.39 -7.10
CA LEU A 176 -9.37 10.90 -7.82
C LEU A 176 -8.13 10.00 -7.66
N CYS A 177 -8.23 8.89 -6.93
CA CYS A 177 -7.12 7.96 -6.73
C CYS A 177 -7.00 6.95 -7.88
N LEU A 178 -5.78 6.53 -8.21
CA LEU A 178 -5.52 5.48 -9.18
C LEU A 178 -6.31 4.20 -8.87
N TYR A 179 -6.36 3.82 -7.59
CA TYR A 179 -7.12 2.66 -7.12
C TYR A 179 -8.59 2.72 -7.55
N ASN A 180 -9.24 3.88 -7.36
CA ASN A 180 -10.65 4.03 -7.75
C ASN A 180 -10.84 3.99 -9.27
N GLN A 181 -9.92 4.59 -10.04
CA GLN A 181 -9.97 4.53 -11.50
C GLN A 181 -9.90 3.08 -12.01
N TRP A 182 -9.08 2.24 -11.38
CA TRP A 182 -9.01 0.83 -11.69
C TRP A 182 -10.29 0.07 -11.32
N THR A 183 -10.84 0.33 -10.12
CA THR A 183 -12.06 -0.35 -9.66
C THR A 183 -13.31 0.04 -10.44
N GLU A 184 -13.44 1.30 -10.86
CA GLU A 184 -14.52 1.75 -11.75
C GLU A 184 -14.46 1.07 -13.13
N ASN A 185 -13.26 0.78 -13.62
CA ASN A 185 -13.04 -0.02 -14.83
C ASN A 185 -13.09 -1.53 -14.58
N ARG A 186 -13.56 -1.98 -13.40
CA ARG A 186 -13.69 -3.38 -13.01
C ARG A 186 -12.37 -4.16 -13.03
N LEU A 187 -11.26 -3.48 -12.87
CA LEU A 187 -9.95 -4.10 -12.73
C LEU A 187 -9.80 -4.61 -11.30
N PRO A 188 -9.69 -5.94 -11.07
CA PRO A 188 -9.40 -6.51 -9.75
C PRO A 188 -8.11 -5.92 -9.20
N SER A 189 -8.22 -5.09 -8.17
CA SER A 189 -7.11 -4.33 -7.63
C SER A 189 -7.08 -4.29 -6.11
N VAL A 190 -5.89 -4.11 -5.57
CA VAL A 190 -5.65 -3.99 -4.13
C VAL A 190 -4.59 -2.93 -3.86
N ILE A 191 -4.71 -2.24 -2.72
CA ILE A 191 -3.60 -1.49 -2.15
C ILE A 191 -2.98 -2.37 -1.06
N LEU A 192 -1.68 -2.58 -1.10
CA LEU A 192 -0.90 -3.24 -0.06
C LEU A 192 -0.22 -2.14 0.76
N SER A 193 -0.70 -1.92 1.99
CA SER A 193 -0.16 -0.93 2.91
C SER A 193 0.61 -1.59 4.04
N ALA A 194 1.83 -1.08 4.34
CA ALA A 194 2.64 -1.58 5.44
C ALA A 194 3.79 -0.64 5.82
N GLY A 195 4.09 -0.57 7.13
CA GLY A 195 5.17 0.24 7.68
C GLY A 195 4.83 1.72 7.74
N LYS A 196 5.84 2.56 7.93
CA LYS A 196 5.69 4.00 8.10
C LYS A 196 6.41 4.80 7.00
N PRO A 197 5.98 6.04 6.75
CA PRO A 197 6.63 6.91 5.77
C PRO A 197 8.09 7.22 6.18
N ASN A 198 8.91 7.59 5.21
CA ASN A 198 10.33 7.93 5.39
C ASN A 198 11.16 6.85 6.12
N HIS A 199 10.69 5.61 6.11
CA HIS A 199 11.40 4.49 6.74
C HIS A 199 11.41 3.28 5.81
N LEU A 200 12.59 2.67 5.66
CA LEU A 200 12.77 1.43 4.92
C LEU A 200 12.97 0.27 5.89
N ASP A 201 11.95 -0.57 6.03
CA ASP A 201 12.01 -1.82 6.79
C ASP A 201 12.29 -3.00 5.85
N ARG A 202 13.55 -3.43 5.83
CA ARG A 202 13.99 -4.52 4.97
C ARG A 202 13.31 -5.86 5.32
N ALA A 203 13.13 -6.18 6.60
CA ALA A 203 12.55 -7.45 7.02
C ALA A 203 11.06 -7.53 6.62
N LEU A 204 10.34 -6.44 6.84
CA LEU A 204 8.97 -6.27 6.37
C LEU A 204 8.88 -6.43 4.84
N CYS A 205 9.75 -5.75 4.09
CA CYS A 205 9.77 -5.81 2.63
C CYS A 205 10.06 -7.23 2.11
N GLU A 206 10.97 -8.01 2.70
CA GLU A 206 11.18 -9.40 2.27
C GLU A 206 9.94 -10.28 2.50
N THR A 207 9.19 -10.04 3.58
CA THR A 207 7.93 -10.75 3.83
C THR A 207 6.87 -10.38 2.77
N LEU A 208 6.71 -9.10 2.47
CA LEU A 208 5.77 -8.61 1.46
C LEU A 208 6.17 -9.02 0.04
N PHE A 209 7.46 -9.07 -0.25
CA PHE A 209 7.99 -9.55 -1.52
C PHE A 209 7.59 -11.01 -1.80
N ALA A 210 7.66 -11.88 -0.81
CA ALA A 210 7.19 -13.26 -0.95
C ALA A 210 5.68 -13.32 -1.31
N GLY A 211 4.87 -12.44 -0.73
CA GLY A 211 3.46 -12.28 -1.08
C GLY A 211 3.25 -11.78 -2.51
N LEU A 212 4.02 -10.77 -2.95
CA LEU A 212 3.98 -10.27 -4.33
C LEU A 212 4.32 -11.38 -5.35
N VAL A 213 5.40 -12.12 -5.14
CA VAL A 213 5.76 -13.25 -6.02
C VAL A 213 4.66 -14.30 -6.02
N ASN A 214 4.08 -14.61 -4.86
CA ASN A 214 2.96 -15.57 -4.78
C ASN A 214 1.71 -15.08 -5.52
N SER A 215 1.41 -13.78 -5.51
CA SER A 215 0.29 -13.22 -6.28
C SER A 215 0.52 -13.33 -7.79
N LEU A 216 1.74 -13.14 -8.27
CA LEU A 216 2.11 -13.36 -9.68
C LEU A 216 1.97 -14.83 -10.09
N LEU A 217 2.29 -15.76 -9.18
CA LEU A 217 2.03 -17.20 -9.38
C LEU A 217 0.54 -17.51 -9.41
N TRP A 218 -0.26 -16.84 -8.57
CA TRP A 218 -1.70 -17.06 -8.49
C TRP A 218 -2.42 -16.55 -9.74
N THR A 219 -2.04 -15.39 -10.29
CA THR A 219 -2.58 -14.86 -11.55
C THR A 219 -2.15 -15.65 -12.78
N GLY A 220 -1.13 -16.50 -12.64
CA GLY A 220 -0.60 -17.31 -13.74
C GLY A 220 0.33 -16.56 -14.70
N VAL A 221 0.61 -15.25 -14.47
CA VAL A 221 1.61 -14.50 -15.26
C VAL A 221 3.03 -14.98 -15.00
N LEU A 222 3.23 -15.59 -13.83
CA LEU A 222 4.46 -16.28 -13.45
C LEU A 222 4.12 -17.73 -13.07
N VAL A 223 4.97 -18.66 -13.43
CA VAL A 223 4.82 -20.09 -13.05
C VAL A 223 6.11 -20.54 -12.38
N ASN A 224 6.00 -21.35 -11.34
CA ASN A 224 7.16 -22.01 -10.72
C ASN A 224 7.03 -23.53 -10.90
N LYS A 225 8.12 -24.18 -11.35
CA LYS A 225 8.16 -25.63 -11.64
C LYS A 225 7.94 -26.51 -10.40
N ARG A 226 8.24 -25.97 -9.19
CA ARG A 226 8.24 -26.73 -7.93
C ARG A 226 7.17 -26.25 -6.94
N LYS A 227 6.72 -24.99 -7.05
CA LYS A 227 5.80 -24.37 -6.10
C LYS A 227 4.50 -23.95 -6.78
N LYS A 228 3.39 -24.22 -6.13
CA LYS A 228 2.09 -23.68 -6.51
C LYS A 228 1.77 -22.44 -5.69
N ALA A 229 0.98 -21.54 -6.27
CA ALA A 229 0.44 -20.40 -5.55
C ALA A 229 -0.40 -20.84 -4.35
N LYS A 230 -0.34 -20.06 -3.27
CA LYS A 230 -1.10 -20.27 -2.04
C LYS A 230 -2.18 -19.20 -1.91
N LYS A 231 -3.28 -19.54 -1.28
CA LYS A 231 -4.27 -18.58 -0.77
C LYS A 231 -4.16 -18.54 0.75
N TYR A 232 -3.99 -17.36 1.30
CA TYR A 232 -3.89 -17.13 2.74
C TYR A 232 -5.28 -16.76 3.30
N PRO A 233 -5.55 -17.04 4.57
CA PRO A 233 -6.76 -16.57 5.21
C PRO A 233 -6.69 -15.04 5.39
N VAL A 234 -7.59 -14.32 4.76
CA VAL A 234 -7.73 -12.86 4.86
C VAL A 234 -9.11 -12.53 5.44
N ARG A 235 -9.13 -11.70 6.48
CA ARG A 235 -10.36 -11.14 7.04
C ARG A 235 -10.69 -9.84 6.31
N PHE A 236 -11.84 -9.81 5.64
CA PHE A 236 -12.34 -8.60 4.99
C PHE A 236 -13.19 -7.82 6.00
N ASN A 237 -12.74 -6.63 6.36
CA ASN A 237 -13.34 -5.78 7.36
C ASN A 237 -13.99 -4.57 6.66
N ASN A 238 -15.27 -4.33 6.94
CA ASN A 238 -15.91 -3.08 6.58
C ASN A 238 -15.64 -2.02 7.66
N ARG A 239 -15.97 -0.76 7.39
CA ARG A 239 -15.73 0.36 8.31
C ARG A 239 -16.40 0.21 9.67
N ASN A 240 -17.53 -0.49 9.79
CA ASN A 240 -18.19 -0.73 11.08
C ASN A 240 -17.34 -1.57 12.03
N ASN A 241 -16.40 -2.33 11.49
CA ASN A 241 -15.45 -3.15 12.24
C ASN A 241 -14.22 -2.36 12.69
N GLU A 242 -14.02 -1.13 12.22
CA GLU A 242 -12.93 -0.26 12.67
C GLU A 242 -13.30 0.42 13.99
N LYS A 243 -12.35 0.43 14.91
CA LYS A 243 -12.47 1.12 16.20
C LYS A 243 -11.26 2.01 16.38
N PHE A 244 -11.54 3.28 16.63
CA PHE A 244 -10.53 4.31 16.81
C PHE A 244 -10.26 4.52 18.29
N VAL A 245 -8.98 4.71 18.63
CA VAL A 245 -8.56 5.20 19.94
C VAL A 245 -8.08 6.62 19.76
N PHE A 246 -8.61 7.52 20.56
CA PHE A 246 -8.32 8.95 20.46
C PHE A 246 -7.50 9.42 21.68
N ALA A 247 -6.71 10.48 21.47
CA ALA A 247 -6.03 11.20 22.55
C ALA A 247 -7.05 11.97 23.41
N GLY A 248 -7.03 11.74 24.71
CA GLY A 248 -7.85 12.49 25.69
C GLY A 248 -7.23 13.85 26.04
N ALA A 249 -5.93 14.03 25.84
CA ALA A 249 -5.17 15.25 26.09
C ALA A 249 -4.14 15.51 25.00
N GLY A 250 -3.55 16.70 24.96
CA GLY A 250 -2.38 17.00 24.13
C GLY A 250 -1.09 16.78 24.93
N GLY A 251 -0.02 16.30 24.28
CA GLY A 251 1.27 16.05 24.91
C GLY A 251 2.17 15.12 24.10
N PHE A 252 3.11 14.43 24.75
CA PHE A 252 3.90 13.38 24.13
C PHE A 252 3.24 12.02 24.30
N PHE A 253 2.94 11.38 23.20
CA PHE A 253 2.39 10.03 23.18
C PHE A 253 3.52 8.99 23.22
N LEU A 254 3.59 8.21 24.28
CA LEU A 254 4.54 7.12 24.51
C LEU A 254 3.87 5.79 24.22
N LEU A 255 4.40 5.05 23.24
CA LEU A 255 3.83 3.79 22.76
C LEU A 255 4.04 2.64 23.76
N LEU A 256 3.03 1.82 24.01
CA LEU A 256 3.10 0.59 24.79
C LEU A 256 2.77 -0.67 23.97
N VAL A 257 2.39 -0.50 22.72
CA VAL A 257 2.01 -1.58 21.81
C VAL A 257 2.67 -1.37 20.44
N GLN A 258 2.61 -2.36 19.58
CA GLN A 258 3.15 -2.30 18.21
C GLN A 258 2.07 -2.63 17.20
N PRO A 259 2.12 -2.10 15.96
CA PRO A 259 1.25 -2.51 14.86
C PRO A 259 1.33 -4.03 14.65
N GLY A 260 0.21 -4.64 14.32
CA GLY A 260 0.13 -6.10 14.16
C GLY A 260 -0.21 -6.88 15.44
N SER A 261 -0.24 -6.19 16.59
CA SER A 261 -0.58 -6.84 17.88
C SER A 261 -2.07 -7.11 18.01
N GLU A 262 -2.41 -8.20 18.68
CA GLU A 262 -3.75 -8.49 19.16
C GLU A 262 -3.99 -7.74 20.47
N ILE A 263 -4.95 -6.83 20.48
CA ILE A 263 -5.27 -5.94 21.60
C ILE A 263 -6.55 -6.42 22.30
N LYS A 264 -6.58 -6.32 23.62
CA LYS A 264 -7.76 -6.63 24.44
C LYS A 264 -8.49 -5.33 24.82
N LYS A 265 -9.82 -5.42 24.97
CA LYS A 265 -10.62 -4.32 25.53
C LYS A 265 -10.06 -3.89 26.89
N GLY A 266 -9.87 -2.60 27.09
CA GLY A 266 -9.28 -2.03 28.29
C GLY A 266 -7.76 -2.04 28.36
N GLN A 267 -7.06 -2.63 27.36
CA GLN A 267 -5.59 -2.59 27.29
C GLN A 267 -5.13 -1.17 26.97
N LYS A 268 -4.11 -0.69 27.68
CA LYS A 268 -3.43 0.57 27.37
C LYS A 268 -2.73 0.46 26.02
N ILE A 269 -2.93 1.46 25.15
CA ILE A 269 -2.24 1.62 23.87
C ILE A 269 -0.94 2.40 24.03
N GLY A 270 -0.94 3.35 24.95
CA GLY A 270 0.18 4.19 25.27
C GLY A 270 -0.13 5.09 26.47
N GLU A 271 0.74 6.05 26.71
CA GLU A 271 0.57 7.09 27.72
C GLU A 271 0.81 8.46 27.09
N ILE A 272 0.04 9.46 27.47
CA ILE A 272 0.29 10.84 27.06
C ILE A 272 0.88 11.58 28.29
N VAL A 273 2.05 12.14 28.10
CA VAL A 273 2.74 12.90 29.15
C VAL A 273 2.75 14.40 28.84
N ASP A 274 2.58 15.19 29.88
CA ASP A 274 2.70 16.64 29.80
C ASP A 274 4.15 17.02 29.49
N MET A 275 4.33 17.90 28.49
CA MET A 275 5.65 18.27 27.99
C MET A 275 6.51 19.09 28.97
N TYR A 276 5.89 19.73 29.96
CA TYR A 276 6.61 20.58 30.94
C TYR A 276 6.93 19.84 32.24
N SER A 277 6.00 19.00 32.70
CA SER A 277 6.14 18.30 33.98
C SER A 277 6.61 16.85 33.83
N GLY A 278 6.48 16.26 32.65
CA GLY A 278 6.74 14.82 32.42
C GLY A 278 5.73 13.90 33.09
N THR A 279 4.64 14.44 33.66
CA THR A 279 3.61 13.63 34.31
C THR A 279 2.66 13.02 33.30
N VAL A 280 2.21 11.79 33.56
CA VAL A 280 1.18 11.13 32.73
C VAL A 280 -0.17 11.84 32.97
N ILE A 281 -0.74 12.38 31.91
CA ILE A 281 -2.00 13.13 31.93
C ILE A 281 -3.15 12.38 31.25
N ASP A 282 -2.84 11.34 30.44
CA ASP A 282 -3.83 10.46 29.83
C ASP A 282 -3.23 9.06 29.58
N SER A 283 -4.07 8.04 29.59
CA SER A 283 -3.71 6.65 29.28
C SER A 283 -4.77 6.06 28.34
N PRO A 284 -4.66 6.27 27.03
CA PRO A 284 -5.65 5.80 26.06
C PRO A 284 -5.84 4.29 26.09
N LEU A 285 -7.09 3.85 26.20
CA LEU A 285 -7.49 2.45 26.32
C LEU A 285 -8.24 1.97 25.08
N ALA A 286 -7.97 0.73 24.68
CA ALA A 286 -8.72 0.06 23.64
C ALA A 286 -10.20 -0.15 24.03
N GLN A 287 -11.12 0.25 23.15
CA GLN A 287 -12.57 0.16 23.40
C GLN A 287 -13.13 -1.25 23.12
N SER A 288 -12.38 -2.10 22.41
CA SER A 288 -12.77 -3.46 22.05
C SER A 288 -11.56 -4.35 21.85
N ASP A 289 -11.77 -5.68 21.87
CA ASP A 289 -10.80 -6.63 21.34
C ASP A 289 -10.60 -6.39 19.83
N GLY A 290 -9.38 -6.45 19.34
CA GLY A 290 -9.10 -6.27 17.92
C GLY A 290 -7.65 -6.49 17.55
N TYR A 291 -7.39 -6.42 16.23
CA TYR A 291 -6.07 -6.40 15.63
C TYR A 291 -5.67 -4.93 15.39
N LEU A 292 -4.52 -4.52 15.91
CA LEU A 292 -4.01 -3.16 15.77
C LEU A 292 -3.43 -2.98 14.36
N VAL A 293 -4.18 -2.33 13.47
CA VAL A 293 -3.79 -2.19 12.06
C VAL A 293 -2.96 -0.94 11.84
N THR A 294 -3.30 0.18 12.51
CA THR A 294 -2.61 1.47 12.38
C THR A 294 -2.33 2.03 13.77
N LEU A 295 -1.12 2.52 13.99
CA LEU A 295 -0.69 3.14 15.24
C LEU A 295 0.03 4.45 14.94
N ARG A 296 -0.26 5.50 15.73
CA ARG A 296 0.48 6.75 15.63
C ARG A 296 1.93 6.54 16.10
N ASP A 297 2.89 6.86 15.24
CA ASP A 297 4.33 6.78 15.50
C ASP A 297 4.92 8.13 15.91
N TYR A 298 4.37 9.24 15.38
CA TYR A 298 4.83 10.59 15.75
C TYR A 298 4.37 10.96 17.15
N PRO A 299 5.31 11.33 18.06
CA PRO A 299 5.01 11.42 19.49
C PRO A 299 4.18 12.65 19.89
N VAL A 300 4.21 13.74 19.14
CA VAL A 300 3.42 14.93 19.48
C VAL A 300 1.98 14.73 19.07
N VAL A 301 1.05 14.90 20.03
CA VAL A 301 -0.38 14.72 19.80
C VAL A 301 -1.19 15.88 20.36
N TYR A 302 -2.28 16.18 19.66
CA TYR A 302 -3.34 17.07 20.17
C TYR A 302 -4.53 16.24 20.67
N GLN A 303 -5.31 16.85 21.56
CA GLN A 303 -6.54 16.23 22.04
C GLN A 303 -7.47 15.90 20.86
N LYS A 304 -8.11 14.72 20.90
CA LYS A 304 -9.00 14.16 19.89
C LYS A 304 -8.32 13.66 18.58
N GLU A 305 -7.01 13.72 18.46
CA GLU A 305 -6.33 13.04 17.36
C GLU A 305 -6.44 11.52 17.51
N VAL A 306 -6.45 10.84 16.37
CA VAL A 306 -6.45 9.37 16.32
C VAL A 306 -5.06 8.86 16.74
N LEU A 307 -5.02 7.95 17.70
CA LEU A 307 -3.80 7.30 18.16
C LEU A 307 -3.66 5.89 17.56
N ALA A 308 -4.78 5.18 17.40
CA ALA A 308 -4.76 3.82 16.91
C ALA A 308 -6.06 3.46 16.17
N VAL A 309 -5.93 2.57 15.20
CA VAL A 309 -7.06 1.92 14.52
C VAL A 309 -7.01 0.43 14.77
N LEU A 310 -8.08 -0.11 15.31
CA LEU A 310 -8.25 -1.53 15.60
C LEU A 310 -9.31 -2.14 14.68
N LEU A 311 -9.00 -3.28 14.10
CA LEU A 311 -9.96 -4.12 13.39
C LEU A 311 -10.59 -5.09 14.39
N LYS A 312 -11.86 -4.89 14.72
CA LYS A 312 -12.59 -5.67 15.72
C LYS A 312 -12.60 -7.15 15.35
N LYS A 313 -12.33 -8.03 16.32
CA LYS A 313 -12.53 -9.46 16.12
C LYS A 313 -14.01 -9.75 15.87
N GLN A 314 -14.33 -10.29 14.71
CA GLN A 314 -15.66 -10.83 14.45
C GLN A 314 -15.80 -12.10 15.29
N LYS A 315 -16.79 -12.16 16.19
CA LYS A 315 -17.19 -13.43 16.80
C LYS A 315 -17.75 -14.28 15.66
N PHE A 316 -17.18 -15.44 15.42
CA PHE A 316 -17.84 -16.45 14.61
C PHE A 316 -19.15 -16.78 15.35
N SER A 317 -20.29 -16.34 14.84
CA SER A 317 -21.56 -16.93 15.20
C SER A 317 -21.60 -18.30 14.51
N PHE A 318 -21.32 -19.35 15.26
CA PHE A 318 -21.81 -20.67 14.90
C PHE A 318 -23.35 -20.55 14.89
N TRP A 319 -23.94 -20.55 13.72
CA TRP A 319 -25.36 -20.92 13.58
C TRP A 319 -25.40 -22.43 13.74
N PRO A 320 -26.02 -22.95 14.79
CA PRO A 320 -26.36 -24.37 14.81
C PRO A 320 -27.45 -24.57 13.76
N PHE A 321 -27.23 -25.46 12.83
CA PHE A 321 -28.27 -26.03 11.98
C PHE A 321 -29.26 -26.82 12.82
#